data_6540fae5bdae1cde9326bad25700f1a1
#
_entry.id   6540fae5bdae1cde9326bad25700f1a1
#
_cell.length_a   1.000
_cell.length_b   1.000
_cell.length_c   1.000
_cell.angle_alpha   90.00
_cell.angle_beta   90.00
_cell.angle_gamma   90.00
#
_symmetry.space_group_name_H-M   'P 1'
#
loop_
_entity.id
_entity.type
_entity.pdbx_description
1 polymer ?
#
loop_
_entity_poly.entity_id
_entity_poly.type
_entity_poly.pdbx_seq_one_letter_code
_entity_poly.pdbx_strand_id
1 'polypeptide(L)'
;YEVERVLIEEVDSARAKGGMAVVMDTYTGDVLALANVEGAVADVPAHSAPADSRNRVLTDAYQPGSTAKVITIAGALEEGLVNPNSVFHVADSLKVGDHVFSDNEKHAPVDWTVTDILAESSNVGTITIAKSLGKTRLDSYLRTFGFGVKTEIGFPGEASGILLDPKRWDSTSIGTVPIGTAIGVTVLQMLNVYATIANGGVWRQPRIVAATVDAEGVRTDMPTSATRRVISTSTARQLNDMLREVVKRGTGTRAVVPGYSIAGKTGTARKPLEGRRGYSNDYMASFVGFAPAERPRLAVAVVLDDPGTEIYGGVVAAPGFARIMQAALRLERVAPSTITSDLPLKKATATLTR
;
A
#
# COMPACT_ATOMS: atom_id res chain seq x y z
N TYR A 1 18.55 -9.60 0.12
CA TYR A 1 18.63 -10.80 -0.74
C TYR A 1 17.26 -11.44 -0.99
N GLU A 2 16.54 -11.96 0.05
CA GLU A 2 15.25 -12.66 -0.15
C GLU A 2 14.21 -11.78 -0.84
N VAL A 3 14.12 -10.51 -0.47
CA VAL A 3 13.17 -9.56 -1.09
C VAL A 3 13.48 -9.35 -2.56
N GLU A 4 14.76 -9.17 -2.89
CA GLU A 4 15.22 -9.01 -4.26
C GLU A 4 14.97 -10.27 -5.10
N ARG A 5 15.31 -11.45 -4.57
CA ARG A 5 15.06 -12.75 -5.23
C ARG A 5 13.58 -12.93 -5.58
N VAL A 6 12.69 -12.69 -4.61
CA VAL A 6 11.24 -12.80 -4.85
C VAL A 6 10.79 -11.77 -5.88
N LEU A 7 11.29 -10.54 -5.79
CA LEU A 7 10.90 -9.46 -6.70
C LEU A 7 11.33 -9.77 -8.15
N ILE A 8 12.52 -10.35 -8.34
CA ILE A 8 13.01 -10.84 -9.65
C ILE A 8 11.99 -11.82 -10.24
N GLU A 9 11.63 -12.85 -9.48
CA GLU A 9 10.69 -13.88 -9.94
C GLU A 9 9.30 -13.30 -10.27
N GLU A 10 8.83 -12.30 -9.52
CA GLU A 10 7.55 -11.65 -9.80
C GLU A 10 7.62 -10.75 -11.05
N VAL A 11 8.72 -10.01 -11.23
CA VAL A 11 8.95 -9.18 -12.42
C VAL A 11 8.97 -10.06 -13.68
N ASP A 12 9.68 -11.17 -13.64
CA ASP A 12 9.77 -12.13 -14.76
C ASP A 12 8.40 -12.78 -15.04
N SER A 13 7.73 -13.27 -14.00
CA SER A 13 6.41 -13.92 -14.13
C SER A 13 5.36 -12.96 -14.69
N ALA A 14 5.38 -11.71 -14.25
CA ALA A 14 4.48 -10.67 -14.73
C ALA A 14 4.91 -10.07 -16.08
N ARG A 15 6.10 -10.38 -16.57
CA ARG A 15 6.74 -9.72 -17.74
C ARG A 15 6.73 -8.20 -17.56
N ALA A 16 7.01 -7.75 -16.35
CA ALA A 16 7.00 -6.32 -16.02
C ALA A 16 8.29 -5.64 -16.49
N LYS A 17 8.23 -4.35 -16.82
CA LYS A 17 9.41 -3.53 -17.12
C LYS A 17 10.34 -3.37 -15.93
N GLY A 18 9.84 -3.61 -14.72
CA GLY A 18 10.61 -3.58 -13.50
C GLY A 18 9.72 -3.74 -12.28
N GLY A 19 10.35 -3.73 -11.11
CA GLY A 19 9.65 -3.85 -9.85
C GLY A 19 10.37 -3.15 -8.71
N MET A 20 9.62 -2.80 -7.69
CA MET A 20 10.09 -2.18 -6.46
C MET A 20 9.47 -2.87 -5.26
N ALA A 21 10.26 -3.12 -4.22
CA ALA A 21 9.74 -3.66 -2.97
C ALA A 21 10.45 -3.02 -1.77
N VAL A 22 9.71 -2.82 -0.70
CA VAL A 22 10.24 -2.30 0.56
C VAL A 22 9.58 -2.98 1.74
N VAL A 23 10.40 -3.30 2.76
CA VAL A 23 9.98 -3.91 4.03
C VAL A 23 10.37 -2.97 5.16
N MET A 24 9.44 -2.68 6.08
CA MET A 24 9.62 -1.78 7.21
C MET A 24 9.10 -2.40 8.51
N ASP A 25 9.83 -2.20 9.60
CA ASP A 25 9.33 -2.43 10.95
C ASP A 25 8.39 -1.28 11.35
N THR A 26 7.15 -1.61 11.69
CA THR A 26 6.11 -0.61 11.98
C THR A 26 6.32 0.13 13.30
N TYR A 27 7.05 -0.46 14.26
CA TYR A 27 7.32 0.14 15.57
C TYR A 27 8.53 1.04 15.58
N THR A 28 9.60 0.68 14.86
CA THR A 28 10.85 1.42 14.88
C THR A 28 10.99 2.41 13.72
N GLY A 29 10.29 2.16 12.61
CA GLY A 29 10.46 2.86 11.35
C GLY A 29 11.69 2.38 10.56
N ASP A 30 12.34 1.31 11.03
CA ASP A 30 13.52 0.75 10.35
C ASP A 30 13.11 0.15 9.01
N VAL A 31 13.77 0.58 7.96
CA VAL A 31 13.65 -0.03 6.63
C VAL A 31 14.59 -1.21 6.57
N LEU A 32 14.00 -2.41 6.60
CA LEU A 32 14.73 -3.68 6.67
C LEU A 32 15.22 -4.16 5.30
N ALA A 33 14.50 -3.78 4.23
CA ALA A 33 14.88 -4.08 2.87
C ALA A 33 14.32 -3.04 1.89
N LEU A 34 15.11 -2.73 0.87
CA LEU A 34 14.77 -1.92 -0.29
C LEU A 34 15.28 -2.66 -1.52
N ALA A 35 14.40 -3.02 -2.44
CA ALA A 35 14.76 -3.71 -3.67
C ALA A 35 14.20 -2.99 -4.89
N ASN A 36 15.02 -2.91 -5.94
CA ASN A 36 14.66 -2.44 -7.27
C ASN A 36 15.17 -3.46 -8.27
N VAL A 37 14.31 -3.86 -9.18
CA VAL A 37 14.62 -4.84 -10.24
C VAL A 37 14.17 -4.27 -11.57
N GLU A 38 15.02 -4.35 -12.56
CA GLU A 38 14.68 -4.08 -13.96
C GLU A 38 14.30 -5.39 -14.63
N GLY A 39 13.20 -5.39 -15.38
CA GLY A 39 12.77 -6.53 -16.17
C GLY A 39 13.63 -6.72 -17.42
N ALA A 40 13.49 -7.85 -18.10
CA ALA A 40 14.12 -8.07 -19.40
C ALA A 40 13.57 -7.08 -20.42
N VAL A 41 14.45 -6.22 -20.96
CA VAL A 41 14.19 -5.40 -22.14
C VAL A 41 14.87 -6.09 -23.32
N ALA A 42 14.28 -5.98 -24.52
CA ALA A 42 14.89 -6.55 -25.72
C ALA A 42 16.38 -6.17 -25.78
N ASP A 43 17.27 -7.14 -25.91
CA ASP A 43 18.73 -7.03 -25.99
C ASP A 43 19.48 -6.67 -24.67
N VAL A 44 18.80 -6.52 -23.54
CA VAL A 44 19.42 -6.36 -22.22
C VAL A 44 19.05 -7.56 -21.35
N PRO A 45 20.02 -8.32 -20.83
CA PRO A 45 19.71 -9.42 -19.93
C PRO A 45 18.91 -8.92 -18.72
N ALA A 46 17.85 -9.65 -18.36
CA ALA A 46 17.16 -9.42 -17.09
C ALA A 46 18.22 -9.40 -15.97
N HIS A 47 18.06 -8.48 -15.03
CA HIS A 47 18.91 -8.34 -13.84
C HIS A 47 20.33 -7.80 -14.09
N SER A 48 20.64 -7.28 -15.29
CA SER A 48 21.79 -6.39 -15.38
C SER A 48 21.60 -5.22 -14.43
N ALA A 49 22.68 -4.83 -13.72
CA ALA A 49 22.60 -3.67 -12.84
C ALA A 49 22.00 -2.48 -13.62
N PRO A 50 21.05 -1.73 -13.04
CA PRO A 50 20.46 -0.60 -13.72
C PRO A 50 21.57 0.31 -14.23
N ALA A 51 21.45 0.78 -15.47
CA ALA A 51 22.35 1.81 -16.02
C ALA A 51 22.32 3.09 -15.14
N ASP A 52 21.28 3.21 -14.33
CA ASP A 52 21.03 4.27 -13.36
C ASP A 52 20.98 3.66 -11.95
N SER A 53 21.99 3.93 -11.13
CA SER A 53 22.12 3.41 -9.75
C SER A 53 21.14 4.02 -8.74
N ARG A 54 20.11 4.76 -9.20
CA ARG A 54 19.12 5.37 -8.32
C ARG A 54 18.20 4.32 -7.68
N ASN A 55 17.80 4.57 -6.45
CA ASN A 55 16.82 3.73 -5.76
C ASN A 55 15.40 4.21 -6.05
N ARG A 56 14.71 3.58 -7.02
CA ARG A 56 13.37 3.95 -7.48
C ARG A 56 12.31 3.95 -6.37
N VAL A 57 12.49 3.14 -5.30
CA VAL A 57 11.60 3.16 -4.12
C VAL A 57 11.53 4.55 -3.48
N LEU A 58 12.65 5.31 -3.55
CA LEU A 58 12.83 6.59 -2.90
C LEU A 58 12.80 7.78 -3.88
N THR A 59 13.23 7.57 -5.12
CA THR A 59 13.44 8.65 -6.09
C THR A 59 12.32 8.82 -7.10
N ASP A 60 11.55 7.76 -7.37
CA ASP A 60 10.51 7.79 -8.38
C ASP A 60 9.13 8.02 -7.75
N ALA A 61 8.41 9.00 -8.27
CA ALA A 61 7.04 9.24 -7.88
C ALA A 61 6.09 8.58 -8.89
N TYR A 62 5.13 7.81 -8.39
CA TYR A 62 4.08 7.18 -9.19
C TYR A 62 2.69 7.52 -8.66
N GLN A 63 1.65 7.34 -9.47
CA GLN A 63 0.28 7.49 -9.01
C GLN A 63 -0.14 6.23 -8.22
N PRO A 64 -0.47 6.36 -6.91
CA PRO A 64 -0.74 5.20 -6.06
C PRO A 64 -2.06 4.50 -6.39
N GLY A 65 -2.98 5.18 -7.06
CA GLY A 65 -4.31 4.64 -7.33
C GLY A 65 -5.02 4.21 -6.06
N SER A 66 -5.69 3.08 -6.12
CA SER A 66 -6.57 2.60 -5.04
C SER A 66 -5.87 2.34 -3.70
N THR A 67 -4.55 2.25 -3.62
CA THR A 67 -3.86 2.16 -2.33
C THR A 67 -4.00 3.43 -1.50
N ALA A 68 -4.21 4.61 -2.14
CA ALA A 68 -4.42 5.88 -1.43
C ALA A 68 -5.83 6.07 -0.86
N LYS A 69 -6.83 5.26 -1.28
CA LYS A 69 -8.23 5.37 -0.80
C LYS A 69 -8.34 5.26 0.73
N VAL A 70 -7.43 4.53 1.34
CA VAL A 70 -7.35 4.39 2.81
C VAL A 70 -7.20 5.74 3.51
N ILE A 71 -6.54 6.75 2.91
CA ILE A 71 -6.38 8.09 3.49
C ILE A 71 -7.72 8.86 3.46
N THR A 72 -8.46 8.76 2.36
CA THR A 72 -9.80 9.36 2.24
C THR A 72 -10.74 8.80 3.31
N ILE A 73 -10.75 7.47 3.45
CA ILE A 73 -11.58 6.78 4.44
C ILE A 73 -11.11 7.10 5.86
N ALA A 74 -9.78 7.13 6.09
CA ALA A 74 -9.20 7.53 7.37
C ALA A 74 -9.70 8.90 7.81
N GLY A 75 -9.64 9.89 6.93
CA GLY A 75 -10.14 11.24 7.21
C GLY A 75 -11.63 11.27 7.53
N ALA A 76 -12.45 10.54 6.77
CA ALA A 76 -13.89 10.51 7.00
C ALA A 76 -14.27 9.81 8.32
N LEU A 77 -13.54 8.76 8.71
CA LEU A 77 -13.68 8.07 10.00
C LEU A 77 -13.24 8.98 11.16
N GLU A 78 -12.08 9.63 11.04
CA GLU A 78 -11.52 10.49 12.08
C GLU A 78 -12.39 11.71 12.37
N GLU A 79 -13.01 12.28 11.34
CA GLU A 79 -13.97 13.39 11.45
C GLU A 79 -15.37 12.93 11.91
N GLY A 80 -15.58 11.62 12.11
CA GLY A 80 -16.87 11.08 12.52
C GLY A 80 -17.99 11.22 11.47
N LEU A 81 -17.62 11.47 10.20
CA LEU A 81 -18.58 11.61 9.10
C LEU A 81 -19.17 10.25 8.69
N VAL A 82 -18.42 9.19 8.90
CA VAL A 82 -18.80 7.80 8.63
C VAL A 82 -18.26 6.87 9.71
N ASN A 83 -18.80 5.66 9.75
CA ASN A 83 -18.21 4.52 10.45
C ASN A 83 -18.12 3.32 9.47
N PRO A 84 -17.43 2.22 9.80
CA PRO A 84 -17.26 1.07 8.90
C PRO A 84 -18.55 0.48 8.32
N ASN A 85 -19.67 0.61 9.05
CA ASN A 85 -20.99 0.09 8.69
C ASN A 85 -21.92 1.13 8.07
N SER A 86 -21.48 2.40 7.91
CA SER A 86 -22.26 3.42 7.20
C SER A 86 -22.51 2.97 5.77
N VAL A 87 -23.77 2.97 5.33
CA VAL A 87 -24.21 2.47 4.02
C VAL A 87 -24.32 3.61 3.04
N PHE A 88 -23.85 3.39 1.82
CA PHE A 88 -23.95 4.27 0.68
C PHE A 88 -24.61 3.54 -0.49
N HIS A 89 -25.53 4.22 -1.17
CA HIS A 89 -26.07 3.74 -2.44
C HIS A 89 -25.08 4.08 -3.56
N VAL A 90 -24.37 3.08 -4.06
CA VAL A 90 -23.25 3.24 -5.01
C VAL A 90 -23.71 2.82 -6.40
N ALA A 91 -23.76 3.78 -7.32
CA ALA A 91 -23.91 3.52 -8.75
C ALA A 91 -22.56 3.10 -9.36
N ASP A 92 -22.57 2.47 -10.55
CA ASP A 92 -21.34 2.11 -11.26
C ASP A 92 -20.56 3.32 -11.80
N SER A 93 -21.20 4.48 -11.86
CA SER A 93 -20.59 5.71 -12.36
C SER A 93 -21.09 6.96 -11.63
N LEU A 94 -20.22 8.00 -11.57
CA LEU A 94 -20.49 9.27 -10.92
C LEU A 94 -19.87 10.41 -11.72
N LYS A 95 -20.68 11.41 -12.09
CA LYS A 95 -20.20 12.63 -12.71
C LYS A 95 -19.66 13.61 -11.67
N VAL A 96 -18.40 14.06 -11.86
CA VAL A 96 -17.77 15.10 -11.06
C VAL A 96 -17.13 16.13 -11.99
N GLY A 97 -17.60 17.36 -11.94
CA GLY A 97 -17.24 18.37 -12.93
C GLY A 97 -17.70 17.95 -14.32
N ASP A 98 -16.78 17.95 -15.26
CA ASP A 98 -16.97 17.52 -16.66
C ASP A 98 -16.58 16.05 -16.91
N HIS A 99 -16.08 15.33 -15.89
CA HIS A 99 -15.62 13.95 -16.00
C HIS A 99 -16.59 12.96 -15.36
N VAL A 100 -16.71 11.76 -15.97
CA VAL A 100 -17.44 10.62 -15.41
C VAL A 100 -16.44 9.60 -14.87
N PHE A 101 -16.52 9.34 -13.57
CA PHE A 101 -15.76 8.31 -12.87
C PHE A 101 -16.59 7.05 -12.80
N SER A 102 -15.94 5.90 -12.97
CA SER A 102 -16.61 4.59 -12.89
C SER A 102 -15.83 3.65 -11.99
N ASP A 103 -16.50 2.67 -11.45
CA ASP A 103 -15.87 1.52 -10.83
C ASP A 103 -15.20 0.65 -11.90
N ASN A 104 -14.24 -0.20 -11.49
CA ASN A 104 -13.49 -1.03 -12.43
C ASN A 104 -14.37 -2.10 -13.08
N GLU A 105 -15.33 -2.63 -12.33
CA GLU A 105 -16.32 -3.59 -12.80
C GLU A 105 -17.69 -2.94 -12.84
N LYS A 106 -18.41 -3.17 -13.93
CA LYS A 106 -19.80 -2.70 -14.08
C LYS A 106 -20.71 -3.46 -13.13
N HIS A 107 -21.56 -2.74 -12.41
CA HIS A 107 -22.55 -3.31 -11.51
C HIS A 107 -23.84 -2.48 -11.51
N ALA A 108 -24.97 -3.11 -11.16
CA ALA A 108 -26.19 -2.37 -10.85
C ALA A 108 -25.96 -1.50 -9.59
N PRO A 109 -26.73 -0.41 -9.40
CA PRO A 109 -26.68 0.31 -8.14
C PRO A 109 -26.84 -0.63 -6.94
N VAL A 110 -25.96 -0.49 -5.95
CA VAL A 110 -25.83 -1.41 -4.81
C VAL A 110 -25.61 -0.64 -3.51
N ASP A 111 -26.17 -1.15 -2.42
CA ASP A 111 -25.95 -0.59 -1.09
C ASP A 111 -24.72 -1.25 -0.47
N TRP A 112 -23.63 -0.47 -0.38
CA TRP A 112 -22.37 -0.89 0.20
C TRP A 112 -22.06 -0.14 1.49
N THR A 113 -21.55 -0.88 2.47
CA THR A 113 -20.92 -0.27 3.65
C THR A 113 -19.60 0.40 3.26
N VAL A 114 -19.07 1.28 4.12
CA VAL A 114 -17.73 1.85 3.93
C VAL A 114 -16.67 0.74 3.87
N THR A 115 -16.88 -0.37 4.62
CA THR A 115 -16.04 -1.56 4.53
C THR A 115 -16.10 -2.20 3.15
N ASP A 116 -17.28 -2.36 2.57
CA ASP A 116 -17.45 -2.93 1.22
C ASP A 116 -16.84 -2.02 0.16
N ILE A 117 -17.04 -0.69 0.26
CA ILE A 117 -16.41 0.28 -0.65
C ILE A 117 -14.88 0.13 -0.67
N LEU A 118 -14.25 -0.10 0.50
CA LEU A 118 -12.81 -0.35 0.56
C LEU A 118 -12.44 -1.74 0.04
N ALA A 119 -13.19 -2.78 0.39
CA ALA A 119 -12.93 -4.17 0.01
C ALA A 119 -13.04 -4.37 -1.51
N GLU A 120 -14.11 -3.87 -2.11
CA GLU A 120 -14.36 -3.92 -3.56
C GLU A 120 -13.58 -2.83 -4.33
N SER A 121 -12.91 -1.95 -3.59
CA SER A 121 -12.12 -0.87 -4.20
C SER A 121 -12.93 0.10 -5.05
N SER A 122 -14.19 0.40 -4.65
CA SER A 122 -15.07 1.30 -5.40
C SER A 122 -14.47 2.72 -5.51
N ASN A 123 -14.35 3.21 -6.73
CA ASN A 123 -14.01 4.60 -7.03
C ASN A 123 -15.17 5.52 -6.67
N VAL A 124 -16.37 5.14 -7.11
CA VAL A 124 -17.60 5.93 -6.92
C VAL A 124 -17.93 6.10 -5.44
N GLY A 125 -17.88 4.99 -4.68
CA GLY A 125 -18.09 5.03 -3.23
C GLY A 125 -17.05 5.91 -2.51
N THR A 126 -15.77 5.77 -2.87
CA THR A 126 -14.68 6.56 -2.28
C THR A 126 -14.83 8.06 -2.60
N ILE A 127 -15.17 8.41 -3.85
CA ILE A 127 -15.40 9.80 -4.26
C ILE A 127 -16.60 10.37 -3.50
N THR A 128 -17.67 9.60 -3.30
CA THR A 128 -18.85 10.02 -2.54
C THR A 128 -18.48 10.35 -1.08
N ILE A 129 -17.68 9.50 -0.45
CA ILE A 129 -17.14 9.75 0.90
C ILE A 129 -16.25 11.01 0.90
N ALA A 130 -15.39 11.17 -0.10
CA ALA A 130 -14.50 12.34 -0.21
C ALA A 130 -15.27 13.66 -0.35
N LYS A 131 -16.40 13.65 -1.06
CA LYS A 131 -17.28 14.85 -1.16
C LYS A 131 -17.80 15.28 0.20
N SER A 132 -18.14 14.32 1.09
CA SER A 132 -18.57 14.63 2.46
C SER A 132 -17.39 15.15 3.31
N LEU A 133 -16.19 14.63 3.11
CA LEU A 133 -14.98 15.09 3.81
C LEU A 133 -14.59 16.52 3.38
N GLY A 134 -14.71 16.81 2.09
CA GLY A 134 -14.36 18.10 1.49
C GLY A 134 -12.86 18.21 1.19
N LYS A 135 -12.53 19.04 0.18
CA LYS A 135 -11.17 19.14 -0.37
C LYS A 135 -10.11 19.58 0.65
N THR A 136 -10.46 20.51 1.54
CA THR A 136 -9.51 21.07 2.52
C THR A 136 -9.09 20.02 3.55
N ARG A 137 -10.05 19.23 4.09
CA ARG A 137 -9.74 18.16 5.02
C ARG A 137 -9.00 17.02 4.32
N LEU A 138 -9.42 16.63 3.10
CA LEU A 138 -8.72 15.60 2.34
C LEU A 138 -7.25 15.97 2.11
N ASP A 139 -6.94 17.20 1.67
CA ASP A 139 -5.55 17.67 1.50
C ASP A 139 -4.79 17.65 2.84
N SER A 140 -5.43 18.10 3.93
CA SER A 140 -4.83 18.04 5.27
C SER A 140 -4.42 16.62 5.66
N TYR A 141 -5.30 15.62 5.44
CA TYR A 141 -4.97 14.22 5.74
C TYR A 141 -3.86 13.68 4.84
N LEU A 142 -3.87 13.97 3.54
CA LEU A 142 -2.79 13.57 2.62
C LEU A 142 -1.44 14.08 3.13
N ARG A 143 -1.34 15.37 3.52
CA ARG A 143 -0.11 15.96 4.07
C ARG A 143 0.25 15.40 5.44
N THR A 144 -0.73 15.20 6.30
CA THR A 144 -0.47 14.64 7.64
C THR A 144 0.03 13.20 7.57
N PHE A 145 -0.39 12.43 6.56
CA PHE A 145 0.18 11.11 6.26
C PHE A 145 1.57 11.18 5.61
N GLY A 146 2.04 12.35 5.16
CA GLY A 146 3.40 12.57 4.67
C GLY A 146 3.52 12.73 3.15
N PHE A 147 2.40 12.93 2.43
CA PHE A 147 2.47 13.19 0.99
C PHE A 147 2.89 14.64 0.70
N GLY A 148 3.61 14.83 -0.40
CA GLY A 148 4.09 16.13 -0.85
C GLY A 148 5.34 16.63 -0.14
N VAL A 149 5.94 15.85 0.76
CA VAL A 149 7.20 16.14 1.45
C VAL A 149 8.10 14.90 1.50
N LYS A 150 9.42 15.11 1.61
CA LYS A 150 10.36 14.00 1.82
C LYS A 150 10.07 13.29 3.14
N THR A 151 10.38 11.99 3.21
CA THR A 151 10.25 11.22 4.45
C THR A 151 11.38 11.49 5.44
N GLU A 152 12.41 12.20 4.98
CA GLU A 152 13.63 12.51 5.74
C GLU A 152 14.42 11.26 6.14
N ILE A 153 14.37 10.22 5.33
CA ILE A 153 15.15 8.99 5.50
C ILE A 153 16.67 9.25 5.37
N GLY A 154 17.06 10.42 4.86
CA GLY A 154 18.46 10.80 4.68
C GLY A 154 19.10 10.21 3.42
N PHE A 155 18.33 9.77 2.44
CA PHE A 155 18.84 9.21 1.19
C PHE A 155 19.01 10.32 0.12
N PRO A 156 20.17 10.41 -0.57
CA PRO A 156 20.38 11.36 -1.65
C PRO A 156 19.38 11.16 -2.79
N GLY A 157 18.79 12.24 -3.29
CA GLY A 157 17.83 12.18 -4.40
C GLY A 157 16.41 11.76 -4.01
N GLU A 158 16.11 11.59 -2.72
CA GLU A 158 14.74 11.31 -2.27
C GLU A 158 13.74 12.32 -2.85
N ALA A 159 12.65 11.82 -3.47
CA ALA A 159 11.59 12.63 -4.03
C ALA A 159 10.53 13.01 -2.97
N SER A 160 10.02 14.23 -3.04
CA SER A 160 8.91 14.68 -2.19
C SER A 160 7.55 14.20 -2.66
N GLY A 161 7.47 13.57 -3.84
CA GLY A 161 6.20 13.29 -4.50
C GLY A 161 5.56 14.55 -5.10
N ILE A 162 4.32 14.41 -5.57
CA ILE A 162 3.55 15.48 -6.22
C ILE A 162 2.20 15.60 -5.52
N LEU A 163 1.98 16.72 -4.84
CA LEU A 163 0.69 17.05 -4.22
C LEU A 163 0.42 18.54 -4.43
N LEU A 164 -0.56 18.84 -5.27
CA LEU A 164 -0.93 20.23 -5.58
C LEU A 164 -1.62 20.88 -4.38
N ASP A 165 -1.40 22.20 -4.22
CA ASP A 165 -2.16 23.03 -3.28
C ASP A 165 -3.66 22.93 -3.60
N PRO A 166 -4.56 22.75 -2.61
CA PRO A 166 -6.00 22.69 -2.84
C PRO A 166 -6.58 23.92 -3.56
N LYS A 167 -5.92 25.07 -3.49
CA LYS A 167 -6.30 26.26 -4.27
C LYS A 167 -6.16 26.08 -5.77
N ARG A 168 -5.33 25.15 -6.20
CA ARG A 168 -5.10 24.79 -7.61
C ARG A 168 -5.98 23.63 -8.10
N TRP A 169 -6.80 23.06 -7.22
CA TRP A 169 -7.73 22.00 -7.58
C TRP A 169 -8.86 22.54 -8.45
N ASP A 170 -9.09 21.88 -9.56
CA ASP A 170 -10.21 22.12 -10.46
C ASP A 170 -11.50 21.39 -10.02
N SER A 171 -12.54 21.48 -10.85
CA SER A 171 -13.84 20.84 -10.57
C SER A 171 -13.78 19.31 -10.54
N THR A 172 -12.76 18.68 -11.13
CA THR A 172 -12.59 17.21 -11.20
C THR A 172 -11.67 16.68 -10.10
N SER A 173 -10.89 17.55 -9.46
CA SER A 173 -9.87 17.13 -8.48
C SER A 173 -10.45 16.38 -7.29
N ILE A 174 -11.68 16.72 -6.82
CA ILE A 174 -12.37 15.96 -5.76
C ILE A 174 -12.79 14.56 -6.22
N GLY A 175 -12.73 14.26 -7.51
CA GLY A 175 -12.93 12.92 -8.06
C GLY A 175 -11.62 12.16 -8.23
N THR A 176 -10.54 12.82 -8.61
CA THR A 176 -9.25 12.17 -8.92
C THR A 176 -8.39 11.92 -7.67
N VAL A 177 -8.20 12.94 -6.84
CA VAL A 177 -7.29 12.86 -5.68
C VAL A 177 -7.68 11.77 -4.67
N PRO A 178 -8.99 11.60 -4.29
CA PRO A 178 -9.39 10.59 -3.31
C PRO A 178 -9.10 9.16 -3.72
N ILE A 179 -9.03 8.89 -5.02
CA ILE A 179 -8.76 7.56 -5.58
C ILE A 179 -7.30 7.37 -5.99
N GLY A 180 -6.42 8.32 -5.60
CA GLY A 180 -4.98 8.22 -5.81
C GLY A 180 -4.50 8.53 -7.21
N THR A 181 -5.31 9.22 -8.03
CA THR A 181 -4.89 9.79 -9.31
C THR A 181 -4.66 11.30 -9.15
N ALA A 182 -3.92 11.92 -10.08
CA ALA A 182 -3.49 13.32 -9.99
C ALA A 182 -2.60 13.67 -8.77
N ILE A 183 -2.07 12.66 -8.08
CA ILE A 183 -1.02 12.78 -7.06
C ILE A 183 0.14 11.85 -7.40
N GLY A 184 1.35 12.20 -6.97
CA GLY A 184 2.52 11.34 -7.11
C GLY A 184 3.13 11.05 -5.75
N VAL A 185 3.47 9.79 -5.48
CA VAL A 185 4.09 9.38 -4.22
C VAL A 185 5.23 8.41 -4.47
N THR A 186 6.23 8.37 -3.60
CA THR A 186 7.23 7.31 -3.61
C THR A 186 6.64 6.03 -3.01
N VAL A 187 7.25 4.89 -3.31
CA VAL A 187 6.82 3.60 -2.71
C VAL A 187 6.98 3.65 -1.19
N LEU A 188 8.04 4.31 -0.69
CA LEU A 188 8.25 4.50 0.75
C LEU A 188 7.18 5.38 1.38
N GLN A 189 6.78 6.50 0.75
CA GLN A 189 5.69 7.33 1.25
C GLN A 189 4.39 6.52 1.37
N MET A 190 4.08 5.71 0.35
CA MET A 190 2.86 4.89 0.39
C MET A 190 2.93 3.79 1.46
N LEU A 191 4.09 3.12 1.61
CA LEU A 191 4.28 2.14 2.69
C LEU A 191 4.10 2.77 4.06
N ASN A 192 4.62 3.98 4.27
CA ASN A 192 4.55 4.66 5.56
C ASN A 192 3.12 5.03 5.98
N VAL A 193 2.18 5.19 5.03
CA VAL A 193 0.74 5.30 5.33
C VAL A 193 0.24 4.03 6.02
N TYR A 194 0.57 2.86 5.47
CA TYR A 194 0.14 1.56 6.04
C TYR A 194 0.86 1.26 7.35
N ALA A 195 2.15 1.59 7.45
CA ALA A 195 2.90 1.50 8.70
C ALA A 195 2.30 2.39 9.80
N THR A 196 1.82 3.59 9.44
CA THR A 196 1.11 4.50 10.37
C THR A 196 -0.18 3.86 10.90
N ILE A 197 -0.99 3.26 10.02
CA ILE A 197 -2.22 2.55 10.42
C ILE A 197 -1.86 1.36 11.31
N ALA A 198 -0.88 0.55 10.92
CA ALA A 198 -0.35 -0.59 11.65
C ALA A 198 0.15 -0.20 13.04
N ASN A 199 0.76 0.98 13.18
CA ASN A 199 1.28 1.52 14.44
C ASN A 199 0.25 2.35 15.23
N GLY A 200 -1.04 2.00 15.11
CA GLY A 200 -2.12 2.63 15.88
C GLY A 200 -2.32 4.12 15.59
N GLY A 201 -2.03 4.56 14.37
CA GLY A 201 -2.20 5.94 13.90
C GLY A 201 -1.01 6.86 14.19
N VAL A 202 0.12 6.31 14.57
CA VAL A 202 1.37 7.05 14.82
C VAL A 202 2.33 6.88 13.64
N TRP A 203 2.56 7.95 12.91
CA TRP A 203 3.59 8.03 11.87
C TRP A 203 4.98 7.99 12.50
N ARG A 204 5.89 7.24 11.89
CA ARG A 204 7.30 7.23 12.24
C ARG A 204 8.14 7.62 11.03
N GLN A 205 9.19 8.40 11.30
CA GLN A 205 10.21 8.69 10.30
C GLN A 205 10.92 7.40 9.91
N PRO A 206 10.93 7.03 8.61
CA PRO A 206 11.74 5.90 8.15
C PRO A 206 13.21 6.13 8.38
N ARG A 207 13.97 5.08 8.67
CA ARG A 207 15.44 5.15 8.78
C ARG A 207 16.11 3.90 8.20
N ILE A 208 17.29 4.08 7.62
CA ILE A 208 18.13 3.01 7.05
C ILE A 208 19.44 2.82 7.80
N VAL A 209 19.80 3.73 8.71
CA VAL A 209 20.99 3.64 9.54
C VAL A 209 20.56 3.48 10.98
N ALA A 210 20.87 2.33 11.58
CA ALA A 210 20.55 2.05 12.98
C ALA A 210 21.68 2.51 13.91
N ALA A 211 22.94 2.39 13.47
CA ALA A 211 24.13 2.77 14.21
C ALA A 211 25.31 3.03 13.28
N THR A 212 26.30 3.76 13.75
CA THR A 212 27.62 3.86 13.12
C THR A 212 28.65 3.12 13.98
N VAL A 213 29.71 2.61 13.34
CA VAL A 213 30.86 1.99 14.03
C VAL A 213 32.09 2.71 13.55
N ASP A 214 32.90 3.22 14.48
CA ASP A 214 34.13 3.91 14.15
C ASP A 214 35.31 2.92 13.86
N ALA A 215 36.50 3.46 13.58
CA ALA A 215 37.66 2.66 13.26
C ALA A 215 38.17 1.82 14.46
N GLU A 216 37.85 2.23 15.67
CA GLU A 216 38.19 1.56 16.94
C GLU A 216 37.12 0.49 17.31
N GLY A 217 36.06 0.33 16.52
CA GLY A 217 34.99 -0.64 16.75
C GLY A 217 33.91 -0.16 17.74
N VAL A 218 33.93 1.10 18.13
CA VAL A 218 32.91 1.66 19.04
C VAL A 218 31.63 1.93 18.28
N ARG A 219 30.55 1.30 18.73
CA ARG A 219 29.22 1.47 18.18
C ARG A 219 28.53 2.69 18.80
N THR A 220 27.99 3.57 17.94
CA THR A 220 27.14 4.69 18.34
C THR A 220 25.77 4.50 17.71
N ASP A 221 24.73 4.28 18.52
CA ASP A 221 23.36 4.13 18.04
C ASP A 221 22.80 5.46 17.54
N MET A 222 22.10 5.43 16.42
CA MET A 222 21.38 6.58 15.91
C MET A 222 20.16 6.90 16.80
N PRO A 223 19.75 8.18 16.88
CA PRO A 223 18.54 8.56 17.61
C PRO A 223 17.31 7.77 17.15
N THR A 224 16.36 7.57 18.05
CA THR A 224 15.09 6.99 17.71
C THR A 224 14.33 7.86 16.70
N SER A 225 13.63 7.23 15.77
CA SER A 225 12.86 7.92 14.73
C SER A 225 11.86 8.92 15.32
N ALA A 226 11.75 10.09 14.70
CA ALA A 226 10.72 11.07 15.04
C ALA A 226 9.31 10.48 14.83
N THR A 227 8.37 10.92 15.66
CA THR A 227 6.99 10.42 15.62
C THR A 227 5.97 11.54 15.68
N ARG A 228 4.83 11.34 15.05
CA ARG A 228 3.65 12.19 15.21
C ARG A 228 2.37 11.37 15.09
N ARG A 229 1.33 11.78 15.82
CA ARG A 229 0.00 11.18 15.65
C ARG A 229 -0.66 11.77 14.41
N VAL A 230 -1.17 10.88 13.55
CA VAL A 230 -1.86 11.22 12.29
C VAL A 230 -3.36 11.03 12.44
N ILE A 231 -3.76 9.89 13.02
CA ILE A 231 -5.14 9.52 13.32
C ILE A 231 -5.23 8.90 14.71
N SER A 232 -6.42 8.83 15.26
CA SER A 232 -6.67 8.20 16.54
C SER A 232 -6.42 6.67 16.47
N THR A 233 -6.15 6.06 17.63
CA THR A 233 -6.03 4.60 17.73
C THR A 233 -7.34 3.90 17.34
N SER A 234 -8.49 4.53 17.59
CA SER A 234 -9.79 4.02 17.18
C SER A 234 -9.92 3.94 15.67
N THR A 235 -9.61 5.03 14.95
CA THR A 235 -9.64 5.08 13.48
C THR A 235 -8.64 4.09 12.87
N ALA A 236 -7.43 4.00 13.42
CA ALA A 236 -6.42 3.05 12.96
C ALA A 236 -6.90 1.59 13.11
N ARG A 237 -7.58 1.26 14.21
CA ARG A 237 -8.14 -0.08 14.42
C ARG A 237 -9.28 -0.37 13.44
N GLN A 238 -10.20 0.56 13.22
CA GLN A 238 -11.27 0.41 12.23
C GLN A 238 -10.70 0.18 10.82
N LEU A 239 -9.71 0.97 10.41
CA LEU A 239 -9.04 0.77 9.12
C LEU A 239 -8.33 -0.58 9.01
N ASN A 240 -7.67 -1.03 10.08
CA ASN A 240 -7.05 -2.35 10.12
C ASN A 240 -8.09 -3.46 9.85
N ASP A 241 -9.23 -3.41 10.56
CA ASP A 241 -10.29 -4.40 10.38
C ASP A 241 -10.87 -4.36 8.95
N MET A 242 -11.07 -3.18 8.40
CA MET A 242 -11.53 -3.02 7.01
C MET A 242 -10.49 -3.52 5.99
N LEU A 243 -9.19 -3.28 6.22
CA LEU A 243 -8.11 -3.77 5.35
C LEU A 243 -7.94 -5.29 5.42
N ARG A 244 -8.32 -5.93 6.52
CA ARG A 244 -8.43 -7.40 6.60
C ARG A 244 -9.53 -7.94 5.70
N GLU A 245 -10.67 -7.24 5.61
CA GLU A 245 -11.76 -7.64 4.70
C GLU A 245 -11.34 -7.54 3.22
N VAL A 246 -10.47 -6.57 2.85
CA VAL A 246 -9.89 -6.51 1.49
C VAL A 246 -9.16 -7.81 1.13
N VAL A 247 -8.38 -8.36 2.08
CA VAL A 247 -7.62 -9.61 1.87
C VAL A 247 -8.50 -10.84 1.98
N LYS A 248 -9.50 -10.83 2.86
CA LYS A 248 -10.38 -11.97 3.09
C LYS A 248 -11.37 -12.24 1.96
N ARG A 249 -11.99 -11.20 1.42
CA ARG A 249 -13.09 -11.31 0.45
C ARG A 249 -13.09 -10.29 -0.68
N GLY A 250 -12.17 -9.31 -0.66
CA GLY A 250 -12.08 -8.26 -1.66
C GLY A 250 -10.99 -8.50 -2.70
N THR A 251 -10.44 -7.43 -3.22
CA THR A 251 -9.45 -7.45 -4.30
C THR A 251 -8.09 -8.02 -3.92
N GLY A 252 -7.81 -8.23 -2.62
CA GLY A 252 -6.51 -8.64 -2.08
C GLY A 252 -6.35 -10.12 -1.74
N THR A 253 -7.24 -11.01 -2.17
CA THR A 253 -7.28 -12.43 -1.75
C THR A 253 -6.00 -13.23 -2.01
N ARG A 254 -5.14 -12.80 -2.94
CA ARG A 254 -3.85 -13.47 -3.21
C ARG A 254 -2.71 -13.02 -2.29
N ALA A 255 -2.96 -12.09 -1.36
CA ALA A 255 -1.98 -11.63 -0.37
C ALA A 255 -1.93 -12.49 0.91
N VAL A 256 -2.66 -13.60 0.95
CA VAL A 256 -2.75 -14.47 2.13
C VAL A 256 -1.40 -15.13 2.43
N VAL A 257 -0.99 -15.06 3.70
CA VAL A 257 0.19 -15.75 4.23
C VAL A 257 -0.27 -16.80 5.26
N PRO A 258 0.02 -18.09 5.04
CA PRO A 258 -0.40 -19.15 5.98
C PRO A 258 0.08 -18.88 7.40
N GLY A 259 -0.84 -18.96 8.35
CA GLY A 259 -0.57 -18.76 9.78
C GLY A 259 -0.55 -17.27 10.22
N TYR A 260 -0.80 -16.32 9.33
CA TYR A 260 -0.84 -14.89 9.67
C TYR A 260 -2.08 -14.21 9.10
N SER A 261 -2.64 -13.29 9.88
CA SER A 261 -3.66 -12.39 9.36
C SER A 261 -2.99 -11.20 8.66
N ILE A 262 -3.49 -10.87 7.49
CA ILE A 262 -2.97 -9.79 6.65
C ILE A 262 -4.00 -8.68 6.56
N ALA A 263 -3.53 -7.44 6.63
CA ALA A 263 -4.30 -6.24 6.29
C ALA A 263 -3.58 -5.50 5.16
N GLY A 264 -4.30 -5.17 4.09
CA GLY A 264 -3.65 -4.53 2.94
C GLY A 264 -4.61 -4.13 1.84
N LYS A 265 -4.06 -3.51 0.79
CA LYS A 265 -4.85 -2.99 -0.34
C LYS A 265 -4.10 -3.11 -1.65
N THR A 266 -4.83 -3.43 -2.69
CA THR A 266 -4.38 -3.43 -4.08
C THR A 266 -4.39 -2.03 -4.68
N GLY A 267 -3.48 -1.77 -5.61
CA GLY A 267 -3.48 -0.61 -6.48
C GLY A 267 -3.29 -1.01 -7.94
N THR A 268 -3.94 -0.28 -8.81
CA THR A 268 -3.79 -0.37 -10.27
C THR A 268 -3.99 1.03 -10.80
N ALA A 269 -2.96 1.63 -11.34
CA ALA A 269 -3.01 2.99 -11.83
C ALA A 269 -2.33 3.10 -13.19
N ARG A 270 -2.96 3.82 -14.12
CA ARG A 270 -2.33 4.17 -15.40
C ARG A 270 -1.16 5.11 -15.19
N LYS A 271 -0.13 4.96 -15.99
CA LYS A 271 1.01 5.88 -15.99
C LYS A 271 0.62 7.16 -16.74
N PRO A 272 0.90 8.36 -16.18
CA PRO A 272 0.73 9.60 -16.92
C PRO A 272 1.71 9.64 -18.10
N LEU A 273 1.30 10.31 -19.17
CA LEU A 273 2.19 10.58 -20.31
C LEU A 273 3.25 11.59 -19.90
N GLU A 274 4.49 11.32 -20.27
CA GLU A 274 5.59 12.26 -20.03
C GLU A 274 5.45 13.53 -20.88
N GLY A 275 5.62 14.70 -20.27
CA GLY A 275 5.64 15.99 -20.92
C GLY A 275 4.30 16.46 -21.55
N ARG A 276 3.22 15.71 -21.43
CA ARG A 276 1.89 16.06 -21.97
C ARG A 276 0.76 15.57 -21.09
N ARG A 277 -0.44 16.15 -21.27
CA ARG A 277 -1.64 15.69 -20.56
C ARG A 277 -2.11 14.33 -21.08
N GLY A 278 -2.63 13.50 -20.17
CA GLY A 278 -3.22 12.20 -20.48
C GLY A 278 -2.48 11.02 -19.83
N TYR A 279 -2.91 9.82 -20.18
CA TYR A 279 -2.42 8.57 -19.67
C TYR A 279 -1.94 7.67 -20.81
N SER A 280 -0.87 6.92 -20.57
CA SER A 280 -0.45 5.83 -21.44
C SER A 280 -1.33 4.60 -21.22
N ASN A 281 -1.07 3.52 -21.96
CA ASN A 281 -1.67 2.21 -21.70
C ASN A 281 -0.85 1.39 -20.70
N ASP A 282 0.24 1.94 -20.18
CA ASP A 282 1.09 1.32 -19.18
C ASP A 282 0.51 1.49 -17.78
N TYR A 283 0.73 0.53 -16.90
CA TYR A 283 0.17 0.52 -15.56
C TYR A 283 1.24 0.36 -14.48
N MET A 284 0.95 0.91 -13.31
CA MET A 284 1.61 0.56 -12.06
C MET A 284 0.67 -0.36 -11.29
N ALA A 285 1.09 -1.61 -11.09
CA ALA A 285 0.35 -2.60 -10.31
C ALA A 285 0.98 -2.73 -8.93
N SER A 286 0.20 -2.61 -7.85
CA SER A 286 0.78 -2.59 -6.51
C SER A 286 -0.07 -3.36 -5.48
N PHE A 287 0.61 -3.80 -4.42
CA PHE A 287 0.00 -4.22 -3.17
C PHE A 287 0.78 -3.66 -1.99
N VAL A 288 0.08 -3.07 -1.02
CA VAL A 288 0.66 -2.54 0.20
C VAL A 288 -0.12 -3.07 1.40
N GLY A 289 0.59 -3.54 2.42
CA GLY A 289 -0.06 -4.11 3.58
C GLY A 289 0.89 -4.37 4.73
N PHE A 290 0.36 -4.95 5.81
CA PHE A 290 1.11 -5.27 7.02
C PHE A 290 0.63 -6.56 7.67
N ALA A 291 1.47 -7.15 8.50
CA ALA A 291 1.19 -8.38 9.24
C ALA A 291 1.98 -8.44 10.56
N PRO A 292 1.51 -9.27 11.53
CA PRO A 292 0.16 -9.81 11.70
C PRO A 292 -0.84 -8.69 11.96
N ALA A 293 -2.04 -8.74 11.38
CA ALA A 293 -2.99 -7.62 11.49
C ALA A 293 -3.44 -7.31 12.92
N GLU A 294 -3.55 -8.31 13.81
CA GLU A 294 -3.95 -8.14 15.21
C GLU A 294 -2.84 -7.55 16.08
N ARG A 295 -1.58 -7.71 15.70
CA ARG A 295 -0.41 -7.13 16.36
C ARG A 295 0.65 -6.81 15.31
N PRO A 296 0.45 -5.74 14.51
CA PRO A 296 1.27 -5.43 13.37
C PRO A 296 2.75 -5.29 13.73
N ARG A 297 3.60 -5.91 12.96
CA ARG A 297 5.05 -5.88 13.16
C ARG A 297 5.79 -5.41 11.91
N LEU A 298 5.41 -5.92 10.75
CA LEU A 298 6.05 -5.61 9.48
C LEU A 298 5.04 -5.02 8.49
N ALA A 299 5.46 -4.02 7.75
CA ALA A 299 4.76 -3.49 6.59
C ALA A 299 5.58 -3.76 5.33
N VAL A 300 4.91 -4.09 4.23
CA VAL A 300 5.52 -4.39 2.93
C VAL A 300 4.75 -3.67 1.83
N ALA A 301 5.48 -3.12 0.87
CA ALA A 301 4.93 -2.68 -0.41
C ALA A 301 5.62 -3.41 -1.55
N VAL A 302 4.85 -3.81 -2.55
CA VAL A 302 5.33 -4.34 -3.83
C VAL A 302 4.66 -3.56 -4.94
N VAL A 303 5.46 -3.07 -5.88
CA VAL A 303 5.00 -2.31 -7.04
C VAL A 303 5.67 -2.88 -8.28
N LEU A 304 4.88 -3.28 -9.27
CA LEU A 304 5.35 -3.73 -10.58
C LEU A 304 5.06 -2.65 -11.62
N ASP A 305 6.08 -2.32 -12.39
CA ASP A 305 6.06 -1.32 -13.44
C ASP A 305 5.71 -1.99 -14.77
N ASP A 306 4.57 -1.63 -15.33
CA ASP A 306 4.05 -2.06 -16.61
C ASP A 306 4.08 -3.59 -16.80
N PRO A 307 3.32 -4.34 -15.99
CA PRO A 307 3.24 -5.79 -16.14
C PRO A 307 2.56 -6.17 -17.46
N GLY A 308 3.18 -7.07 -18.22
CA GLY A 308 2.74 -7.49 -19.54
C GLY A 308 1.73 -8.65 -19.57
N THR A 309 1.45 -9.29 -18.43
CA THR A 309 0.51 -10.42 -18.34
C THR A 309 -0.86 -9.99 -17.88
N GLU A 310 -0.93 -9.26 -16.77
CA GLU A 310 -2.14 -8.74 -16.13
C GLU A 310 -1.83 -7.40 -15.47
N ILE A 311 -2.78 -6.48 -15.49
CA ILE A 311 -2.58 -5.12 -14.96
C ILE A 311 -2.98 -4.98 -13.49
N TYR A 312 -3.74 -5.92 -12.93
CA TYR A 312 -4.32 -5.79 -11.60
C TYR A 312 -3.32 -6.15 -10.50
N GLY A 313 -3.08 -5.21 -9.58
CA GLY A 313 -2.17 -5.41 -8.44
C GLY A 313 -2.54 -6.61 -7.56
N GLY A 314 -3.84 -6.94 -7.46
CA GLY A 314 -4.32 -8.14 -6.78
C GLY A 314 -3.90 -9.46 -7.45
N VAL A 315 -3.57 -9.42 -8.75
CA VAL A 315 -3.15 -10.59 -9.52
C VAL A 315 -1.63 -10.71 -9.55
N VAL A 316 -0.92 -9.61 -9.82
CA VAL A 316 0.54 -9.66 -10.09
C VAL A 316 1.40 -9.17 -8.92
N ALA A 317 0.93 -8.28 -8.05
CA ALA A 317 1.72 -7.75 -6.93
C ALA A 317 1.40 -8.43 -5.58
N ALA A 318 0.16 -8.86 -5.37
CA ALA A 318 -0.25 -9.50 -4.12
C ALA A 318 0.46 -10.85 -3.84
N PRO A 319 0.73 -11.74 -4.83
CA PRO A 319 1.53 -12.93 -4.61
C PRO A 319 2.96 -12.62 -4.15
N GLY A 320 3.62 -11.65 -4.79
CA GLY A 320 4.95 -11.18 -4.41
C GLY A 320 4.97 -10.61 -2.99
N PHE A 321 3.97 -9.80 -2.65
CA PHE A 321 3.77 -9.35 -1.27
C PHE A 321 3.68 -10.51 -0.28
N ALA A 322 2.85 -11.53 -0.56
CA ALA A 322 2.66 -12.67 0.33
C ALA A 322 3.98 -13.42 0.57
N ARG A 323 4.76 -13.65 -0.47
CA ARG A 323 6.06 -14.34 -0.41
C ARG A 323 7.11 -13.52 0.37
N ILE A 324 7.20 -12.22 0.09
CA ILE A 324 8.11 -11.30 0.80
C ILE A 324 7.72 -11.20 2.27
N MET A 325 6.43 -11.01 2.57
CA MET A 325 5.94 -10.94 3.94
C MET A 325 6.22 -12.24 4.71
N GLN A 326 5.99 -13.40 4.11
CA GLN A 326 6.27 -14.69 4.72
C GLN A 326 7.75 -14.85 5.07
N ALA A 327 8.64 -14.48 4.14
CA ALA A 327 10.10 -14.52 4.37
C ALA A 327 10.51 -13.55 5.49
N ALA A 328 10.01 -12.32 5.46
CA ALA A 328 10.33 -11.30 6.45
C ALA A 328 9.83 -11.68 7.86
N LEU A 329 8.59 -12.18 7.99
CA LEU A 329 8.05 -12.63 9.28
C LEU A 329 8.88 -13.78 9.88
N ARG A 330 9.37 -14.68 9.03
CA ARG A 330 10.24 -15.79 9.46
C ARG A 330 11.62 -15.28 9.91
N LEU A 331 12.24 -14.39 9.15
CA LEU A 331 13.56 -13.82 9.46
C LEU A 331 13.52 -13.00 10.75
N GLU A 332 12.48 -12.19 10.93
CA GLU A 332 12.24 -11.38 12.12
C GLU A 332 11.65 -12.18 13.29
N ARG A 333 11.49 -13.50 13.14
CA ARG A 333 10.96 -14.42 14.17
C ARG A 333 9.63 -13.96 14.75
N VAL A 334 8.77 -13.41 13.93
CA VAL A 334 7.43 -12.99 14.33
C VAL A 334 6.56 -14.23 14.51
N ALA A 335 5.97 -14.39 15.68
CA ALA A 335 5.09 -15.52 15.96
C ALA A 335 3.83 -15.46 15.08
N PRO A 336 3.34 -16.61 14.57
CA PRO A 336 2.07 -16.67 13.85
C PRO A 336 0.92 -16.11 14.68
N SER A 337 -0.11 -15.63 13.98
CA SER A 337 -1.38 -15.27 14.58
C SER A 337 -1.94 -16.51 15.30
N THR A 338 -2.41 -16.36 16.53
CA THR A 338 -3.10 -17.46 17.20
C THR A 338 -4.35 -17.79 16.39
N ILE A 339 -4.27 -18.86 15.61
CA ILE A 339 -5.44 -19.43 14.94
C ILE A 339 -6.30 -19.99 16.08
N THR A 340 -7.40 -19.32 16.42
CA THR A 340 -8.53 -20.02 17.03
C THR A 340 -8.98 -21.01 15.98
N SER A 341 -8.54 -22.26 16.16
CA SER A 341 -8.78 -23.33 15.21
C SER A 341 -10.26 -23.72 15.24
N ASP A 342 -11.03 -23.22 14.30
CA ASP A 342 -12.27 -23.86 13.83
C ASP A 342 -11.95 -25.01 12.86
N LEU A 343 -10.80 -25.63 12.97
CA LEU A 343 -10.53 -26.91 12.32
C LEU A 343 -11.10 -28.01 13.22
N PRO A 344 -12.12 -28.76 12.75
CA PRO A 344 -12.61 -29.92 13.52
C PRO A 344 -11.46 -30.91 13.65
N LEU A 345 -11.02 -31.15 14.90
CA LEU A 345 -10.10 -32.23 15.23
C LEU A 345 -10.72 -33.53 14.70
N LYS A 346 -10.19 -34.07 13.60
CA LYS A 346 -10.46 -35.46 13.22
C LYS A 346 -10.02 -36.33 14.40
N LYS A 347 -11.01 -36.84 15.14
CA LYS A 347 -10.76 -37.88 16.16
C LYS A 347 -10.14 -39.06 15.43
N ALA A 348 -8.86 -39.30 15.68
CA ALA A 348 -8.22 -40.56 15.33
C ALA A 348 -8.88 -41.67 16.17
N THR A 349 -9.79 -42.41 15.56
CA THR A 349 -10.33 -43.66 16.16
C THR A 349 -9.24 -44.72 16.07
N ALA A 350 -8.49 -44.90 17.12
CA ALA A 350 -7.60 -46.06 17.24
C ALA A 350 -8.46 -47.29 17.46
N THR A 351 -8.64 -48.11 16.42
CA THR A 351 -9.20 -49.47 16.56
C THR A 351 -8.08 -50.36 17.03
N LEU A 352 -8.08 -50.65 18.34
CA LEU A 352 -7.34 -51.78 18.93
C LEU A 352 -8.09 -53.05 18.57
N THR A 353 -7.59 -53.81 17.59
CA THR A 353 -7.98 -55.22 17.42
C THR A 353 -7.13 -56.09 18.33
N ARG A 354 -7.82 -56.85 19.16
CA ARG A 354 -7.26 -57.95 19.95
C ARG A 354 -6.95 -59.17 19.06
#